data_1cc711e16e6fdbb5363e9d6e0d76aae3
#
_entry.id   1cc711e16e6fdbb5363e9d6e0d76aae3
#
_cell.length_a   1.000
_cell.length_b   1.000
_cell.length_c   1.000
_cell.angle_alpha   90.00
_cell.angle_beta   90.00
_cell.angle_gamma   90.00
#
_symmetry.space_group_name_H-M   'P 1'
#
loop_
_entity.id
_entity.type
_entity.pdbx_description
1 polymer ?
#
loop_
_entity_poly.entity_id
_entity_poly.type
_entity_poly.pdbx_seq_one_letter_code
_entity_poly.pdbx_strand_id
1 'polypeptide(L)'
;GVGRSSLFGVWSVCFHTAKDRLAMAQYGKSEYWEERYTRDPEPFDWYQRWAGLKETFTEFAQPSHAILMLGCGNSRLSEEMYEEGYHSITNIDLCMTVIKAMQEKYRDKPGLTYKQMDGRSMELPDANFNVVIDKACLDSILCGEGSTHNAQKLLTEVARVLQPNGVYIAVSHGQPSYRLTYLQRPEFGWNVKTYTVQKPMMGMTASLSADDKDSVHYIYVCVKGEVAKDS
;
A
#
# COMPACT_ATOMS: atom_id res chain seq x y z
N GLY A 1 -10.32 20.09 -31.69
CA GLY A 1 -9.44 19.67 -30.63
C GLY A 1 -10.10 19.87 -29.26
N VAL A 2 -10.78 18.85 -28.73
CA VAL A 2 -11.35 18.87 -27.38
C VAL A 2 -10.26 18.35 -26.45
N GLY A 3 -9.76 19.21 -25.54
CA GLY A 3 -8.71 18.89 -24.59
C GLY A 3 -9.12 17.73 -23.67
N ARG A 4 -8.32 16.68 -23.67
CA ARG A 4 -8.39 15.60 -22.66
C ARG A 4 -7.95 16.20 -21.33
N SER A 5 -8.88 16.56 -20.48
CA SER A 5 -8.60 16.81 -19.07
C SER A 5 -8.26 15.49 -18.40
N SER A 6 -6.98 15.33 -18.06
CA SER A 6 -6.50 14.21 -17.26
C SER A 6 -7.16 14.24 -15.87
N LEU A 7 -7.85 13.17 -15.51
CA LEU A 7 -8.47 12.95 -14.19
C LEU A 7 -7.43 12.72 -13.06
N PHE A 8 -6.24 13.28 -13.18
CA PHE A 8 -5.08 13.04 -12.31
C PHE A 8 -5.00 13.96 -11.08
N GLY A 9 -6.07 14.62 -10.68
CA GLY A 9 -6.00 15.66 -9.68
C GLY A 9 -6.97 15.57 -8.48
N VAL A 10 -7.49 14.39 -8.08
CA VAL A 10 -8.67 14.37 -7.21
C VAL A 10 -8.50 13.60 -5.89
N TRP A 11 -7.37 13.74 -5.19
CA TRP A 11 -7.26 13.19 -3.83
C TRP A 11 -7.11 14.28 -2.73
N SER A 12 -7.40 15.53 -3.06
CA SER A 12 -7.42 16.65 -2.08
C SER A 12 -8.78 17.32 -1.99
N VAL A 13 -9.89 16.58 -2.16
CA VAL A 13 -11.23 17.16 -2.03
C VAL A 13 -11.96 16.47 -0.89
N CYS A 14 -12.36 17.22 0.10
CA CYS A 14 -13.39 16.84 1.07
C CYS A 14 -14.61 16.28 0.31
N PHE A 15 -14.86 14.97 0.45
CA PHE A 15 -15.93 14.27 -0.27
C PHE A 15 -17.28 14.68 0.27
N HIS A 16 -17.97 15.60 -0.41
CA HIS A 16 -19.25 16.13 0.04
C HIS A 16 -20.46 15.57 -0.71
N THR A 17 -20.25 14.81 -1.81
CA THR A 17 -21.37 14.35 -2.66
C THR A 17 -21.55 12.83 -2.68
N ALA A 18 -22.79 12.39 -2.94
CA ALA A 18 -23.11 10.99 -3.18
C ALA A 18 -22.36 10.42 -4.41
N LYS A 19 -22.06 11.27 -5.40
CA LYS A 19 -21.32 10.91 -6.61
C LYS A 19 -19.86 10.56 -6.29
N ASP A 20 -19.22 11.30 -5.38
CA ASP A 20 -17.85 11.02 -4.97
C ASP A 20 -17.76 9.69 -4.21
N ARG A 21 -18.72 9.39 -3.35
CA ARG A 21 -18.81 8.11 -2.64
C ARG A 21 -19.01 6.92 -3.59
N LEU A 22 -19.84 7.06 -4.62
CA LEU A 22 -20.04 6.04 -5.64
C LEU A 22 -18.77 5.81 -6.48
N ALA A 23 -18.04 6.87 -6.81
CA ALA A 23 -16.76 6.77 -7.53
C ALA A 23 -15.71 6.04 -6.67
N MET A 24 -15.63 6.32 -5.36
CA MET A 24 -14.71 5.64 -4.45
C MET A 24 -15.05 4.17 -4.26
N ALA A 25 -16.33 3.79 -4.19
CA ALA A 25 -16.73 2.40 -4.04
C ALA A 25 -16.22 1.48 -5.18
N GLN A 26 -15.84 2.04 -6.33
CA GLN A 26 -15.25 1.27 -7.43
C GLN A 26 -13.85 0.74 -7.06
N TYR A 27 -13.06 1.47 -6.25
CA TYR A 27 -11.71 1.04 -5.86
C TYR A 27 -11.70 -0.26 -5.05
N GLY A 28 -12.81 -0.65 -4.43
CA GLY A 28 -12.95 -1.94 -3.75
C GLY A 28 -13.28 -3.12 -4.67
N LYS A 29 -13.45 -2.89 -5.98
CA LYS A 29 -13.86 -3.91 -6.97
C LYS A 29 -12.68 -4.33 -7.84
N SER A 30 -12.50 -5.65 -8.02
CA SER A 30 -11.45 -6.20 -8.89
C SER A 30 -11.62 -5.78 -10.35
N GLU A 31 -12.87 -5.75 -10.85
CA GLU A 31 -13.20 -5.40 -12.21
C GLU A 31 -12.75 -3.97 -12.57
N TYR A 32 -12.86 -3.04 -11.62
CA TYR A 32 -12.38 -1.67 -11.79
C TYR A 32 -10.86 -1.65 -12.07
N TRP A 33 -10.06 -2.43 -11.34
CA TRP A 33 -8.62 -2.47 -11.50
C TRP A 33 -8.19 -3.16 -12.80
N GLU A 34 -8.89 -4.24 -13.22
CA GLU A 34 -8.66 -4.87 -14.52
C GLU A 34 -8.89 -3.90 -15.68
N GLU A 35 -10.00 -3.15 -15.68
CA GLU A 35 -10.27 -2.11 -16.66
C GLU A 35 -9.27 -0.96 -16.59
N ARG A 36 -8.90 -0.53 -15.38
CA ARG A 36 -7.96 0.57 -15.13
C ARG A 36 -6.60 0.28 -15.74
N TYR A 37 -6.01 -0.90 -15.43
CA TYR A 37 -4.68 -1.26 -15.93
C TYR A 37 -4.68 -1.64 -17.42
N THR A 38 -5.80 -2.09 -17.96
CA THR A 38 -5.97 -2.30 -19.40
C THR A 38 -5.99 -0.98 -20.16
N ARG A 39 -6.71 0.02 -19.65
CA ARG A 39 -6.86 1.33 -20.28
C ARG A 39 -5.63 2.21 -20.13
N ASP A 40 -5.02 2.21 -18.94
CA ASP A 40 -3.91 3.08 -18.58
C ASP A 40 -2.75 2.24 -18.02
N PRO A 41 -1.91 1.66 -18.90
CA PRO A 41 -0.82 0.76 -18.49
C PRO A 41 0.40 1.51 -17.93
N GLU A 42 0.46 2.83 -18.10
CA GLU A 42 1.59 3.64 -17.64
C GLU A 42 1.78 3.55 -16.13
N PRO A 43 3.04 3.53 -15.64
CA PRO A 43 3.34 3.47 -14.21
C PRO A 43 2.66 4.59 -13.44
N PHE A 44 2.04 4.23 -12.32
CA PHE A 44 1.37 5.18 -11.46
C PHE A 44 1.63 4.86 -9.98
N ASP A 45 2.06 5.87 -9.23
CA ASP A 45 2.30 5.76 -7.80
C ASP A 45 1.25 6.52 -7.00
N TRP A 46 0.48 5.78 -6.21
CA TRP A 46 -0.39 6.36 -5.21
C TRP A 46 0.45 7.01 -4.10
N TYR A 47 0.03 8.18 -3.66
CA TYR A 47 0.55 8.94 -2.51
C TYR A 47 2.00 9.39 -2.66
N GLN A 48 2.93 8.44 -2.62
CA GLN A 48 4.36 8.68 -2.52
C GLN A 48 5.15 7.73 -3.41
N ARG A 49 6.32 8.18 -3.83
CA ARG A 49 7.38 7.34 -4.42
C ARG A 49 8.43 7.02 -3.36
N TRP A 50 9.39 6.17 -3.69
CA TRP A 50 10.46 5.75 -2.79
C TRP A 50 11.16 6.94 -2.13
N ALA A 51 11.50 7.97 -2.89
CA ALA A 51 12.18 9.16 -2.38
C ALA A 51 11.47 9.84 -1.20
N GLY A 52 10.13 9.82 -1.18
CA GLY A 52 9.35 10.36 -0.07
C GLY A 52 9.15 9.39 1.11
N LEU A 53 9.43 8.10 0.91
CA LEU A 53 9.23 7.05 1.93
C LEU A 53 10.54 6.55 2.53
N LYS A 54 11.66 6.75 1.82
CA LYS A 54 12.96 6.17 2.13
C LYS A 54 13.40 6.42 3.57
N GLU A 55 13.28 7.64 4.06
CA GLU A 55 13.70 8.00 5.42
C GLU A 55 13.01 7.12 6.47
N THR A 56 11.68 7.02 6.42
CA THR A 56 10.93 6.19 7.37
C THR A 56 11.16 4.69 7.12
N PHE A 57 11.21 4.25 5.86
CA PHE A 57 11.28 2.83 5.54
C PHE A 57 12.62 2.21 5.93
N THR A 58 13.73 2.93 5.77
CA THR A 58 15.08 2.45 6.11
C THR A 58 15.30 2.24 7.61
N GLU A 59 14.44 2.81 8.46
CA GLU A 59 14.45 2.51 9.89
C GLU A 59 13.98 1.06 10.17
N PHE A 60 13.13 0.50 9.31
CA PHE A 60 12.46 -0.79 9.56
C PHE A 60 12.80 -1.87 8.52
N ALA A 61 13.18 -1.48 7.32
CA ALA A 61 13.52 -2.40 6.24
C ALA A 61 15.03 -2.36 5.91
N GLN A 62 15.66 -3.53 5.91
CA GLN A 62 17.07 -3.69 5.51
C GLN A 62 17.15 -4.36 4.15
N PRO A 63 18.19 -4.10 3.34
CA PRO A 63 18.39 -4.74 2.02
C PRO A 63 18.33 -6.28 2.04
N SER A 64 18.72 -6.90 3.15
CA SER A 64 18.71 -8.36 3.35
C SER A 64 17.32 -8.93 3.69
N HIS A 65 16.33 -8.08 3.98
CA HIS A 65 15.02 -8.52 4.38
C HIS A 65 14.21 -9.10 3.23
N ALA A 66 13.44 -10.16 3.51
CA ALA A 66 12.37 -10.63 2.64
C ALA A 66 11.15 -9.70 2.79
N ILE A 67 10.77 -9.07 1.68
CA ILE A 67 9.71 -8.06 1.64
C ILE A 67 8.51 -8.57 0.83
N LEU A 68 7.31 -8.37 1.35
CA LEU A 68 6.06 -8.55 0.63
C LEU A 68 5.45 -7.17 0.32
N MET A 69 5.15 -6.92 -0.96
CA MET A 69 4.43 -5.74 -1.42
C MET A 69 2.98 -6.09 -1.73
N LEU A 70 2.03 -5.52 -0.97
CA LEU A 70 0.59 -5.77 -1.12
C LEU A 70 -0.04 -4.81 -2.12
N GLY A 71 -0.87 -5.33 -3.03
CA GLY A 71 -1.56 -4.51 -4.02
C GLY A 71 -0.57 -3.65 -4.80
N CYS A 72 0.47 -4.29 -5.35
CA CYS A 72 1.63 -3.59 -5.94
C CYS A 72 1.25 -2.71 -7.14
N GLY A 73 0.15 -3.03 -7.85
CA GLY A 73 -0.24 -2.35 -9.06
C GLY A 73 0.91 -2.24 -10.06
N ASN A 74 0.95 -1.14 -10.80
CA ASN A 74 2.05 -0.77 -11.70
C ASN A 74 2.99 0.29 -11.08
N SER A 75 3.05 0.37 -9.75
CA SER A 75 3.93 1.25 -9.00
C SER A 75 5.40 0.96 -9.27
N ARG A 76 6.22 2.00 -9.25
CA ARG A 76 7.68 1.88 -9.36
C ARG A 76 8.38 1.65 -8.02
N LEU A 77 7.64 1.58 -6.92
CA LEU A 77 8.22 1.48 -5.57
C LEU A 77 9.18 0.28 -5.44
N SER A 78 8.76 -0.91 -5.89
CA SER A 78 9.62 -2.10 -5.82
C SER A 78 10.86 -2.00 -6.73
N GLU A 79 10.74 -1.37 -7.91
CA GLU A 79 11.86 -1.08 -8.79
C GLU A 79 12.87 -0.14 -8.11
N GLU A 80 12.38 0.97 -7.55
CA GLU A 80 13.21 1.96 -6.87
C GLU A 80 13.90 1.38 -5.63
N MET A 81 13.23 0.51 -4.87
CA MET A 81 13.84 -0.25 -3.76
C MET A 81 14.89 -1.24 -4.27
N TYR A 82 14.63 -1.94 -5.38
CA TYR A 82 15.59 -2.87 -5.98
C TYR A 82 16.90 -2.16 -6.38
N GLU A 83 16.80 -0.97 -6.98
CA GLU A 83 17.97 -0.15 -7.34
C GLU A 83 18.80 0.29 -6.10
N GLU A 84 18.18 0.31 -4.93
CA GLU A 84 18.81 0.62 -3.64
C GLU A 84 19.30 -0.64 -2.89
N GLY A 85 19.27 -1.82 -3.55
CA GLY A 85 19.85 -3.06 -3.01
C GLY A 85 18.86 -4.01 -2.34
N TYR A 86 17.56 -3.75 -2.37
CA TYR A 86 16.55 -4.68 -1.85
C TYR A 86 16.23 -5.76 -2.89
N HIS A 87 16.88 -6.91 -2.81
CA HIS A 87 16.80 -7.96 -3.84
C HIS A 87 15.92 -9.15 -3.47
N SER A 88 15.04 -9.02 -2.47
CA SER A 88 14.10 -10.06 -2.07
C SER A 88 12.70 -9.46 -1.89
N ILE A 89 12.05 -9.09 -3.00
CA ILE A 89 10.73 -8.44 -2.99
C ILE A 89 9.71 -9.32 -3.73
N THR A 90 8.74 -9.84 -2.99
CA THR A 90 7.56 -10.51 -3.55
C THR A 90 6.43 -9.49 -3.68
N ASN A 91 5.94 -9.30 -4.89
CA ASN A 91 4.85 -8.39 -5.19
C ASN A 91 3.58 -9.18 -5.46
N ILE A 92 2.47 -8.82 -4.83
CA ILE A 92 1.16 -9.42 -5.09
C ILE A 92 0.13 -8.36 -5.46
N ASP A 93 -0.75 -8.72 -6.38
CA ASP A 93 -1.93 -7.95 -6.75
C ASP A 93 -3.05 -8.89 -7.17
N LEU A 94 -4.29 -8.48 -6.94
CA LEU A 94 -5.47 -9.25 -7.34
C LEU A 94 -5.66 -9.25 -8.87
N CYS A 95 -5.20 -8.18 -9.54
CA CYS A 95 -5.37 -7.97 -10.97
C CYS A 95 -4.33 -8.71 -11.79
N MET A 96 -4.78 -9.68 -12.61
CA MET A 96 -3.91 -10.48 -13.47
C MET A 96 -3.27 -9.63 -14.58
N THR A 97 -3.98 -8.63 -15.09
CA THR A 97 -3.48 -7.75 -16.16
C THR A 97 -2.21 -7.04 -15.74
N VAL A 98 -2.21 -6.42 -14.56
CA VAL A 98 -1.03 -5.71 -14.06
C VAL A 98 0.10 -6.67 -13.71
N ILE A 99 -0.19 -7.84 -13.12
CA ILE A 99 0.83 -8.82 -12.76
C ILE A 99 1.60 -9.31 -14.01
N LYS A 100 0.89 -9.64 -15.10
CA LYS A 100 1.55 -10.05 -16.35
C LYS A 100 2.44 -8.93 -16.92
N ALA A 101 1.95 -7.69 -16.90
CA ALA A 101 2.72 -6.55 -17.37
C ALA A 101 3.99 -6.34 -16.54
N MET A 102 3.91 -6.47 -15.21
CA MET A 102 5.05 -6.29 -14.32
C MET A 102 6.04 -7.46 -14.39
N GLN A 103 5.57 -8.69 -14.57
CA GLN A 103 6.43 -9.85 -14.82
C GLN A 103 7.25 -9.68 -16.10
N GLU A 104 6.63 -9.21 -17.19
CA GLU A 104 7.35 -8.95 -18.43
C GLU A 104 8.33 -7.79 -18.28
N LYS A 105 7.90 -6.70 -17.66
CA LYS A 105 8.73 -5.50 -17.47
C LYS A 105 10.00 -5.76 -16.66
N TYR A 106 9.90 -6.59 -15.62
CA TYR A 106 10.99 -6.84 -14.67
C TYR A 106 11.58 -8.24 -14.74
N ARG A 107 11.40 -8.96 -15.87
CA ARG A 107 11.92 -10.32 -16.08
C ARG A 107 13.42 -10.45 -15.84
N ASP A 108 14.17 -9.37 -16.07
CA ASP A 108 15.63 -9.33 -15.91
C ASP A 108 16.08 -8.89 -14.50
N LYS A 109 15.12 -8.76 -13.53
CA LYS A 109 15.39 -8.42 -12.14
C LYS A 109 15.02 -9.61 -11.22
N PRO A 110 15.91 -10.59 -11.01
CA PRO A 110 15.56 -11.87 -10.35
C PRO A 110 15.07 -11.71 -8.90
N GLY A 111 15.38 -10.59 -8.25
CA GLY A 111 14.91 -10.29 -6.89
C GLY A 111 13.50 -9.71 -6.81
N LEU A 112 12.89 -9.40 -7.95
CA LEU A 112 11.50 -8.94 -8.03
C LEU A 112 10.62 -10.06 -8.55
N THR A 113 9.78 -10.63 -7.69
CA THR A 113 8.78 -11.61 -8.10
C THR A 113 7.39 -10.98 -8.09
N TYR A 114 6.55 -11.32 -9.06
CA TYR A 114 5.18 -10.83 -9.18
C TYR A 114 4.20 -11.99 -9.27
N LYS A 115 3.17 -12.01 -8.40
CA LYS A 115 2.17 -13.09 -8.33
C LYS A 115 0.77 -12.51 -8.26
N GLN A 116 -0.13 -13.06 -9.06
CA GLN A 116 -1.56 -12.78 -8.89
C GLN A 116 -2.03 -13.47 -7.61
N MET A 117 -2.57 -12.69 -6.66
CA MET A 117 -2.98 -13.22 -5.35
C MET A 117 -3.91 -12.24 -4.64
N ASP A 118 -4.91 -12.78 -3.94
CA ASP A 118 -5.74 -11.99 -3.04
C ASP A 118 -5.04 -11.84 -1.68
N GLY A 119 -4.73 -10.61 -1.29
CA GLY A 119 -4.11 -10.32 0.00
C GLY A 119 -4.96 -10.72 1.21
N ARG A 120 -6.26 -10.98 1.02
CA ARG A 120 -7.18 -11.43 2.07
C ARG A 120 -7.18 -12.95 2.28
N SER A 121 -6.46 -13.69 1.43
CA SER A 121 -6.32 -15.15 1.49
C SER A 121 -5.04 -15.55 0.77
N MET A 122 -3.89 -15.35 1.43
CA MET A 122 -2.59 -15.52 0.78
C MET A 122 -2.13 -16.98 0.79
N GLU A 123 -1.75 -17.48 -0.37
CA GLU A 123 -1.07 -18.78 -0.52
C GLU A 123 0.44 -18.62 -0.26
N LEU A 124 0.78 -18.08 0.92
CA LEU A 124 2.13 -17.82 1.39
C LEU A 124 2.34 -18.48 2.76
N PRO A 125 3.55 -18.96 3.05
CA PRO A 125 3.86 -19.56 4.36
C PRO A 125 3.70 -18.57 5.52
N ASP A 126 3.41 -19.08 6.71
CA ASP A 126 3.45 -18.32 7.95
C ASP A 126 4.87 -17.84 8.23
N ALA A 127 5.00 -16.69 8.89
CA ALA A 127 6.27 -16.14 9.36
C ALA A 127 7.39 -16.15 8.29
N ASN A 128 7.06 -15.72 7.06
CA ASN A 128 7.96 -15.78 5.92
C ASN A 128 8.62 -14.44 5.58
N PHE A 129 8.02 -13.32 5.99
CA PHE A 129 8.50 -12.00 5.62
C PHE A 129 8.96 -11.19 6.83
N ASN A 130 10.05 -10.45 6.65
CA ASN A 130 10.53 -9.47 7.63
C ASN A 130 9.71 -8.18 7.57
N VAL A 131 9.30 -7.79 6.36
CA VAL A 131 8.53 -6.56 6.13
C VAL A 131 7.40 -6.83 5.15
N VAL A 132 6.22 -6.31 5.48
CA VAL A 132 5.07 -6.23 4.56
C VAL A 132 4.78 -4.74 4.31
N ILE A 133 4.74 -4.34 3.05
CA ILE A 133 4.49 -2.96 2.63
C ILE A 133 3.14 -2.89 1.91
N ASP A 134 2.33 -1.94 2.33
CA ASP A 134 1.04 -1.60 1.75
C ASP A 134 1.04 -0.12 1.39
N LYS A 135 0.88 0.19 0.11
CA LYS A 135 0.71 1.57 -0.35
C LYS A 135 -0.63 1.70 -1.06
N ALA A 136 -1.67 2.12 -0.33
CA ALA A 136 -3.06 2.29 -0.78
C ALA A 136 -3.90 1.00 -0.91
N CYS A 137 -3.36 -0.20 -0.68
CA CYS A 137 -4.13 -1.44 -0.78
C CYS A 137 -5.24 -1.50 0.28
N LEU A 138 -4.91 -1.29 1.55
CA LEU A 138 -5.89 -1.21 2.64
C LEU A 138 -6.94 -0.12 2.37
N ASP A 139 -6.51 1.03 1.85
CA ASP A 139 -7.43 2.13 1.51
C ASP A 139 -8.43 1.72 0.42
N SER A 140 -7.97 1.00 -0.60
CA SER A 140 -8.83 0.47 -1.68
C SER A 140 -9.85 -0.54 -1.14
N ILE A 141 -9.42 -1.45 -0.27
CA ILE A 141 -10.31 -2.43 0.38
C ILE A 141 -11.37 -1.72 1.23
N LEU A 142 -10.99 -0.65 1.94
CA LEU A 142 -11.91 0.12 2.78
C LEU A 142 -12.92 0.94 1.98
N CYS A 143 -12.74 1.13 0.68
CA CYS A 143 -13.73 1.74 -0.22
C CYS A 143 -14.85 0.78 -0.65
N GLY A 144 -14.65 -0.53 -0.54
CA GLY A 144 -15.57 -1.55 -1.04
C GLY A 144 -16.67 -1.96 -0.07
N GLU A 145 -17.60 -2.77 -0.57
CA GLU A 145 -18.62 -3.44 0.25
C GLU A 145 -17.97 -4.44 1.20
N GLY A 146 -18.53 -4.58 2.41
CA GLY A 146 -17.94 -5.47 3.43
C GLY A 146 -16.55 -5.04 3.90
N SER A 147 -16.22 -3.77 3.72
CA SER A 147 -14.88 -3.19 3.93
C SER A 147 -14.25 -3.56 5.26
N THR A 148 -15.00 -3.50 6.37
CA THR A 148 -14.49 -3.86 7.70
C THR A 148 -14.05 -5.32 7.79
N HIS A 149 -14.86 -6.24 7.26
CA HIS A 149 -14.55 -7.67 7.24
C HIS A 149 -13.36 -7.97 6.31
N ASN A 150 -13.33 -7.34 5.13
CA ASN A 150 -12.25 -7.50 4.18
C ASN A 150 -10.91 -6.94 4.70
N ALA A 151 -10.94 -5.78 5.37
CA ALA A 151 -9.76 -5.22 6.03
C ALA A 151 -9.25 -6.13 7.16
N GLN A 152 -10.15 -6.72 7.96
CA GLN A 152 -9.78 -7.66 9.00
C GLN A 152 -9.12 -8.91 8.41
N LYS A 153 -9.65 -9.49 7.34
CA LYS A 153 -9.03 -10.61 6.64
C LYS A 153 -7.63 -10.27 6.15
N LEU A 154 -7.46 -9.11 5.46
CA LEU A 154 -6.16 -8.67 5.01
C LEU A 154 -5.16 -8.57 6.16
N LEU A 155 -5.53 -7.88 7.25
CA LEU A 155 -4.63 -7.66 8.39
C LEU A 155 -4.31 -8.95 9.15
N THR A 156 -5.24 -9.90 9.21
CA THR A 156 -5.00 -11.25 9.76
C THR A 156 -3.95 -11.99 8.93
N GLU A 157 -4.06 -11.97 7.61
CA GLU A 157 -3.08 -12.57 6.71
C GLU A 157 -1.72 -11.87 6.80
N VAL A 158 -1.69 -10.54 6.87
CA VAL A 158 -0.46 -9.77 7.11
C VAL A 158 0.22 -10.21 8.40
N ALA A 159 -0.54 -10.30 9.50
CA ALA A 159 0.00 -10.74 10.79
C ALA A 159 0.51 -12.18 10.73
N ARG A 160 -0.15 -13.07 9.97
CA ARG A 160 0.26 -14.47 9.79
C ARG A 160 1.57 -14.61 9.02
N VAL A 161 1.72 -13.90 7.90
CA VAL A 161 2.90 -14.03 7.05
C VAL A 161 4.13 -13.29 7.57
N LEU A 162 3.96 -12.33 8.49
CA LEU A 162 5.05 -11.65 9.17
C LEU A 162 5.76 -12.55 10.18
N GLN A 163 7.09 -12.52 10.14
CA GLN A 163 7.94 -13.12 11.16
C GLN A 163 7.72 -12.46 12.53
N PRO A 164 8.10 -13.11 13.64
CA PRO A 164 8.30 -12.42 14.93
C PRO A 164 9.24 -11.22 14.73
N ASN A 165 8.93 -10.09 15.35
CA ASN A 165 9.61 -8.80 15.15
C ASN A 165 9.52 -8.22 13.72
N GLY A 166 8.75 -8.86 12.82
CA GLY A 166 8.49 -8.34 11.48
C GLY A 166 7.61 -7.08 11.52
N VAL A 167 7.64 -6.32 10.44
CA VAL A 167 7.02 -4.99 10.38
C VAL A 167 6.03 -4.89 9.23
N TYR A 168 4.81 -4.44 9.52
CA TYR A 168 3.87 -4.01 8.50
C TYR A 168 3.89 -2.48 8.40
N ILE A 169 4.10 -1.96 7.18
CA ILE A 169 4.15 -0.53 6.88
C ILE A 169 3.03 -0.19 5.92
N ALA A 170 2.03 0.57 6.40
CA ALA A 170 0.90 1.01 5.57
C ALA A 170 1.00 2.51 5.27
N VAL A 171 1.09 2.87 3.99
CA VAL A 171 1.00 4.26 3.50
C VAL A 171 -0.43 4.55 3.08
N SER A 172 -1.05 5.53 3.72
CA SER A 172 -2.48 5.80 3.62
C SER A 172 -2.78 7.30 3.59
N HIS A 173 -3.88 7.69 2.96
CA HIS A 173 -4.46 9.02 3.12
C HIS A 173 -5.35 9.13 4.36
N GLY A 174 -5.78 8.01 4.92
CA GLY A 174 -6.70 7.96 6.04
C GLY A 174 -6.04 8.41 7.35
N GLN A 175 -6.70 9.35 8.04
CA GLN A 175 -6.23 9.90 9.32
C GLN A 175 -6.20 8.84 10.43
N PRO A 176 -5.37 9.02 11.48
CA PRO A 176 -5.25 8.10 12.60
C PRO A 176 -6.57 7.76 13.28
N SER A 177 -7.47 8.73 13.44
CA SER A 177 -8.80 8.52 14.01
C SER A 177 -9.64 7.45 13.29
N TYR A 178 -9.36 7.21 12.01
CA TYR A 178 -10.04 6.18 11.21
C TYR A 178 -9.21 4.91 11.06
N ARG A 179 -7.88 5.02 10.82
CA ARG A 179 -7.04 3.86 10.50
C ARG A 179 -6.67 3.05 11.73
N LEU A 180 -6.44 3.69 12.88
CA LEU A 180 -6.07 2.99 14.12
C LEU A 180 -7.18 2.06 14.61
N THR A 181 -8.44 2.32 14.31
CA THR A 181 -9.56 1.42 14.64
C THR A 181 -9.45 0.04 13.98
N TYR A 182 -8.76 -0.04 12.83
CA TYR A 182 -8.45 -1.29 12.14
C TYR A 182 -7.11 -1.87 12.58
N LEU A 183 -6.10 -1.04 12.79
CA LEU A 183 -4.72 -1.45 12.99
C LEU A 183 -4.40 -1.82 14.46
N GLN A 184 -5.04 -1.17 15.43
CA GLN A 184 -4.75 -1.39 16.87
C GLN A 184 -5.58 -2.51 17.49
N ARG A 185 -5.85 -3.59 16.76
CA ARG A 185 -6.57 -4.73 17.31
C ARG A 185 -5.61 -5.71 17.96
N PRO A 186 -5.91 -6.17 19.20
CA PRO A 186 -5.02 -7.06 19.96
C PRO A 186 -4.69 -8.37 19.25
N GLU A 187 -5.62 -8.90 18.43
CA GLU A 187 -5.46 -10.15 17.70
C GLU A 187 -4.30 -10.18 16.71
N PHE A 188 -3.81 -9.03 16.28
CA PHE A 188 -2.67 -8.95 15.35
C PHE A 188 -1.31 -9.03 16.06
N GLY A 189 -1.26 -8.85 17.38
CA GLY A 189 -0.04 -8.99 18.17
C GLY A 189 1.06 -7.99 17.85
N TRP A 190 0.72 -6.79 17.37
CA TRP A 190 1.69 -5.73 17.07
C TRP A 190 1.42 -4.41 17.78
N ASN A 191 2.46 -3.58 17.86
CA ASN A 191 2.36 -2.19 18.30
C ASN A 191 2.38 -1.25 17.08
N VAL A 192 1.58 -0.18 17.13
CA VAL A 192 1.41 0.74 15.99
C VAL A 192 2.05 2.10 16.33
N LYS A 193 2.95 2.56 15.45
CA LYS A 193 3.48 3.94 15.42
C LYS A 193 2.94 4.64 14.18
N THR A 194 2.75 5.95 14.25
CA THR A 194 2.27 6.76 13.13
C THR A 194 3.29 7.83 12.78
N TYR A 195 3.64 7.92 11.52
CA TYR A 195 4.48 8.97 10.93
C TYR A 195 3.68 9.74 9.89
N THR A 196 4.16 10.89 9.49
CA THR A 196 3.58 11.69 8.41
C THR A 196 4.64 12.03 7.38
N VAL A 197 4.21 12.13 6.12
CA VAL A 197 5.05 12.60 5.02
C VAL A 197 4.26 13.62 4.21
N GLN A 198 4.91 14.71 3.81
CA GLN A 198 4.26 15.75 3.01
C GLN A 198 3.77 15.18 1.68
N LYS A 199 2.58 15.58 1.25
CA LYS A 199 2.11 15.24 -0.10
C LYS A 199 3.04 15.85 -1.15
N PRO A 200 3.33 15.15 -2.26
CA PRO A 200 4.10 15.73 -3.35
C PRO A 200 3.45 17.02 -3.83
N MET A 201 4.21 18.11 -3.93
CA MET A 201 3.68 19.39 -4.45
C MET A 201 3.37 19.24 -5.93
N MET A 202 2.10 19.37 -6.30
CA MET A 202 1.66 19.48 -7.68
C MET A 202 1.45 20.97 -8.01
N GLY A 203 2.48 21.59 -8.60
CA GLY A 203 2.36 22.97 -9.14
C GLY A 203 2.64 24.09 -8.14
N MET A 204 2.99 25.27 -8.70
CA MET A 204 3.57 26.44 -8.05
C MET A 204 2.57 27.34 -7.30
N THR A 205 1.66 26.82 -6.49
CA THR A 205 0.84 27.70 -5.62
C THR A 205 0.26 26.93 -4.42
N ALA A 206 1.07 26.48 -3.50
CA ALA A 206 0.56 26.08 -2.19
C ALA A 206 1.17 27.00 -1.13
N SER A 207 0.38 27.92 -0.59
CA SER A 207 0.71 28.60 0.64
C SER A 207 0.71 27.56 1.75
N LEU A 208 1.87 27.29 2.31
CA LEU A 208 2.06 26.35 3.41
C LEU A 208 1.43 26.96 4.68
N SER A 209 0.24 26.54 5.03
CA SER A 209 -0.21 26.58 6.41
C SER A 209 0.24 25.27 7.08
N ALA A 210 1.08 25.39 8.11
CA ALA A 210 1.72 24.23 8.77
C ALA A 210 0.75 23.30 9.55
N ASP A 211 -0.54 23.60 9.58
CA ASP A 211 -1.57 22.89 10.35
C ASP A 211 -2.61 22.16 9.50
N ASP A 212 -2.37 22.01 8.19
CA ASP A 212 -3.35 21.41 7.31
C ASP A 212 -3.20 19.89 7.28
N LYS A 213 -4.11 19.19 8.00
CA LYS A 213 -4.23 17.71 8.01
C LYS A 213 -4.44 17.12 6.62
N ASP A 214 -4.81 17.96 5.65
CA ASP A 214 -4.96 17.60 4.25
C ASP A 214 -3.64 17.67 3.47
N SER A 215 -2.55 18.17 4.06
CA SER A 215 -1.24 18.33 3.40
C SER A 215 -0.33 17.10 3.50
N VAL A 216 -0.68 16.10 4.30
CA VAL A 216 0.16 14.92 4.57
C VAL A 216 -0.49 13.61 4.15
N HIS A 217 0.37 12.61 3.92
CA HIS A 217 0.00 11.20 3.98
C HIS A 217 0.51 10.61 5.29
N TYR A 218 -0.16 9.58 5.79
CA TYR A 218 0.19 8.87 7.00
C TYR A 218 0.93 7.57 6.68
N ILE A 219 1.93 7.25 7.49
CA ILE A 219 2.66 5.98 7.45
C ILE A 219 2.43 5.30 8.79
N TYR A 220 1.71 4.19 8.77
CA TYR A 220 1.46 3.36 9.95
C TYR A 220 2.46 2.22 9.97
N VAL A 221 3.26 2.17 11.02
CA VAL A 221 4.27 1.14 11.24
C VAL A 221 3.81 0.24 12.38
N CYS A 222 3.48 -1.00 12.03
CA CYS A 222 2.99 -2.02 12.95
C CYS A 222 4.11 -3.04 13.19
N VAL A 223 4.71 -3.04 14.37
CA VAL A 223 5.81 -3.93 14.75
C VAL A 223 5.24 -5.12 15.51
N LYS A 224 5.34 -6.33 14.91
CA LYS A 224 4.86 -7.57 15.51
C LYS A 224 5.73 -7.95 16.71
N GLY A 225 5.07 -8.33 17.81
CA GLY A 225 5.76 -8.81 19.01
C GLY A 225 6.45 -10.15 18.81
N GLU A 226 7.29 -10.53 19.76
CA GLU A 226 7.80 -11.89 19.86
C GLU A 226 6.65 -12.85 20.18
N VAL A 227 6.70 -14.06 19.62
CA VAL A 227 5.82 -15.15 20.09
C VAL A 227 6.26 -15.50 21.50
N ALA A 228 5.37 -15.34 22.48
CA ALA A 228 5.64 -15.83 23.82
C ALA A 228 6.06 -17.31 23.70
N LYS A 229 7.28 -17.63 24.14
CA LYS A 229 7.68 -19.03 24.29
C LYS A 229 6.84 -19.56 25.43
N ASP A 230 5.89 -20.46 25.11
CA ASP A 230 5.24 -21.27 26.14
C ASP A 230 6.33 -21.96 26.94
N SER A 231 6.44 -21.58 28.21
CA SER A 231 7.38 -22.13 29.19
C SER A 231 6.82 -23.35 29.88
#